data_d22589e9eaf3f293713e31af826977ff
#
_entry.id   d22589e9eaf3f293713e31af826977ff
#
_cell.length_a   1.000
_cell.length_b   1.000
_cell.length_c   1.000
_cell.angle_alpha   90.00
_cell.angle_beta   90.00
_cell.angle_gamma   90.00
#
_symmetry.space_group_name_H-M   'P 1'
#
loop_
_entity.id
_entity.type
_entity.pdbx_description
1 polymer ?
#
loop_
_entity_poly.entity_id
_entity_poly.type
_entity_poly.pdbx_seq_one_letter_code
_entity_poly.pdbx_strand_id
1 'polypeptide(L)'
;MNIIQSIDNLKEKADETGAGDVFLTLEDELKKSLNIFWEKAGNILDGSGVKLLEPPAGYYDLENNFFSALFLYSYYRAGIGAERRIIYSAMNQCLRGMVTGCDNILDDEYKRTLETTLPENGTRFRSVLDIMVSDRVLFELSIGAFKDSDRILAASIMSLRALVESGYQEASEEGGISDILSPESVLETIHHYKTGILFNCPWAIPSIIEDIDEEREKTLNRALYNIGMGCQIIDDIADLKRDIKTKHHNYVASLIYQGSDREIWEDLKNKVLAGHKNYESADILTGFSDVKDKSVETARSYLSAGLGELFEKKHIFLVEPSIKFLSIRIGVDKFF
;
A
#
# COMPACT_ATOMS: atom_id res chain seq x y z
N MET A 1 16.22 12.53 -9.13
CA MET A 1 16.71 12.38 -7.71
C MET A 1 16.55 10.91 -7.38
N ASN A 2 17.52 10.29 -6.74
CA ASN A 2 17.40 8.86 -6.42
C ASN A 2 16.66 8.73 -5.06
N ILE A 3 16.02 7.58 -4.80
CA ILE A 3 15.24 7.29 -3.58
C ILE A 3 16.04 7.56 -2.29
N ILE A 4 17.31 7.12 -2.25
CA ILE A 4 18.21 7.33 -1.09
C ILE A 4 18.37 8.82 -0.80
N GLN A 5 18.61 9.62 -1.82
CA GLN A 5 18.76 11.08 -1.70
C GLN A 5 17.46 11.75 -1.22
N SER A 6 16.31 11.18 -1.54
CA SER A 6 15.01 11.67 -1.06
C SER A 6 14.81 11.38 0.43
N ILE A 7 15.25 10.23 0.91
CA ILE A 7 15.19 9.84 2.33
C ILE A 7 16.18 10.66 3.15
N ASP A 8 17.40 10.84 2.66
CA ASP A 8 18.40 11.67 3.35
C ASP A 8 17.90 13.11 3.53
N ASN A 9 17.29 13.69 2.50
CA ASN A 9 16.65 15.00 2.58
C ASN A 9 15.49 15.06 3.60
N LEU A 10 14.72 13.97 3.74
CA LEU A 10 13.66 13.86 4.75
C LEU A 10 14.24 13.86 6.17
N LYS A 11 15.32 13.09 6.40
CA LYS A 11 16.02 13.01 7.69
C LYS A 11 16.64 14.36 8.06
N GLU A 12 17.34 14.99 7.14
CA GLU A 12 17.95 16.30 7.35
C GLU A 12 16.91 17.36 7.74
N LYS A 13 15.78 17.42 7.03
CA LYS A 13 14.67 18.31 7.39
C LYS A 13 14.04 17.99 8.74
N ALA A 14 13.92 16.73 9.09
CA ALA A 14 13.40 16.31 10.39
C ALA A 14 14.33 16.80 11.52
N ASP A 15 15.63 16.69 11.35
CA ASP A 15 16.62 17.16 12.31
C ASP A 15 16.61 18.69 12.46
N GLU A 16 16.55 19.44 11.36
CA GLU A 16 16.46 20.91 11.35
C GLU A 16 15.24 21.44 12.11
N THR A 17 14.13 20.69 12.10
CA THR A 17 12.85 21.10 12.73
C THR A 17 12.68 20.58 14.15
N GLY A 18 13.66 19.83 14.68
CA GLY A 18 13.58 19.19 16.00
C GLY A 18 12.58 18.02 16.04
N ALA A 19 12.19 17.50 14.89
CA ALA A 19 11.31 16.33 14.77
C ALA A 19 12.12 15.01 14.79
N GLY A 20 13.45 15.08 14.70
CA GLY A 20 14.33 13.93 14.56
C GLY A 20 14.12 12.87 15.63
N ASP A 21 13.98 13.24 16.89
CA ASP A 21 13.78 12.30 18.01
C ASP A 21 12.54 11.41 17.84
N VAL A 22 11.44 11.99 17.33
CA VAL A 22 10.20 11.22 17.07
C VAL A 22 10.42 10.21 15.96
N PHE A 23 11.05 10.61 14.86
CA PHE A 23 11.29 9.72 13.72
C PHE A 23 12.32 8.64 14.02
N LEU A 24 13.37 8.94 14.78
CA LEU A 24 14.32 7.93 15.28
C LEU A 24 13.62 6.91 16.17
N THR A 25 12.72 7.36 17.06
CA THR A 25 11.92 6.47 17.90
C THR A 25 11.03 5.56 17.05
N LEU A 26 10.31 6.10 16.06
CA LEU A 26 9.43 5.32 15.19
C LEU A 26 10.22 4.37 14.27
N GLU A 27 11.40 4.75 13.83
CA GLU A 27 12.30 3.85 13.06
C GLU A 27 12.75 2.66 13.91
N ASP A 28 13.10 2.88 15.18
CA ASP A 28 13.45 1.80 16.12
C ASP A 28 12.24 0.90 16.42
N GLU A 29 11.06 1.48 16.64
CA GLU A 29 9.81 0.72 16.83
C GLU A 29 9.45 -0.12 15.58
N LEU A 30 9.64 0.42 14.38
CA LEU A 30 9.43 -0.30 13.13
C LEU A 30 10.38 -1.50 13.01
N LYS A 31 11.67 -1.30 13.28
CA LYS A 31 12.66 -2.39 13.27
C LYS A 31 12.29 -3.50 14.26
N LYS A 32 11.88 -3.13 15.48
CA LYS A 32 11.41 -4.09 16.49
C LYS A 32 10.19 -4.87 16.01
N SER A 33 9.23 -4.21 15.38
CA SER A 33 8.02 -4.85 14.85
C SER A 33 8.32 -5.85 13.73
N LEU A 34 9.24 -5.48 12.83
CA LEU A 34 9.69 -6.36 11.74
C LEU A 34 10.43 -7.60 12.28
N ASN A 35 11.25 -7.43 13.33
CA ASN A 35 11.89 -8.55 14.01
C ASN A 35 10.87 -9.50 14.66
N ILE A 36 9.87 -8.96 15.37
CA ILE A 36 8.80 -9.76 15.98
C ILE A 36 8.08 -10.61 14.91
N PHE A 37 7.73 -10.00 13.78
CA PHE A 37 7.10 -10.74 12.66
C PHE A 37 8.02 -11.86 12.17
N TRP A 38 9.30 -11.57 11.94
CA TRP A 38 10.25 -12.54 11.40
C TRP A 38 10.50 -13.72 12.34
N GLU A 39 10.72 -13.45 13.62
CA GLU A 39 10.90 -14.47 14.64
C GLU A 39 9.67 -15.38 14.76
N LYS A 40 8.46 -14.80 14.79
CA LYS A 40 7.23 -15.59 14.87
C LYS A 40 7.00 -16.42 13.61
N ALA A 41 7.28 -15.89 12.45
CA ALA A 41 7.21 -16.63 11.18
C ALA A 41 8.17 -17.83 11.19
N GLY A 42 9.39 -17.65 11.71
CA GLY A 42 10.36 -18.73 11.90
C GLY A 42 9.85 -19.82 12.84
N ASN A 43 9.28 -19.43 13.98
CA ASN A 43 8.73 -20.38 14.96
C ASN A 43 7.55 -21.18 14.39
N ILE A 44 6.67 -20.56 13.57
CA ILE A 44 5.55 -21.23 12.91
C ILE A 44 6.04 -22.26 11.89
N LEU A 45 7.12 -21.96 11.19
CA LEU A 45 7.69 -22.86 10.19
C LEU A 45 8.56 -23.98 10.79
N ASP A 46 8.92 -23.87 12.06
CA ASP A 46 9.75 -24.91 12.71
C ASP A 46 9.07 -26.29 12.67
N GLY A 47 9.86 -27.30 12.33
CA GLY A 47 9.36 -28.66 12.18
C GLY A 47 8.57 -28.95 10.90
N SER A 48 8.27 -27.94 10.06
CA SER A 48 7.51 -28.12 8.80
C SER A 48 8.35 -28.69 7.64
N GLY A 49 9.68 -28.71 7.78
CA GLY A 49 10.62 -28.99 6.70
C GLY A 49 10.99 -27.78 5.83
N VAL A 50 10.22 -26.68 5.91
CA VAL A 50 10.56 -25.37 5.34
C VAL A 50 11.24 -24.53 6.40
N LYS A 51 12.39 -23.93 6.08
CA LYS A 51 13.10 -23.04 7.00
C LYS A 51 12.97 -21.59 6.53
N LEU A 52 12.72 -20.70 7.48
CA LEU A 52 12.92 -19.27 7.26
C LEU A 52 14.42 -18.99 7.25
N LEU A 53 14.87 -18.21 6.28
CA LEU A 53 16.25 -17.74 6.14
C LEU A 53 16.42 -16.40 6.84
N GLU A 54 17.64 -15.85 6.81
CA GLU A 54 17.88 -14.49 7.29
C GLU A 54 17.08 -13.46 6.48
N PRO A 55 16.65 -12.35 7.10
CA PRO A 55 16.00 -11.27 6.36
C PRO A 55 16.86 -10.77 5.21
N PRO A 56 16.28 -10.47 4.04
CA PRO A 56 17.05 -9.97 2.90
C PRO A 56 17.65 -8.58 3.20
N ALA A 57 18.69 -8.22 2.46
CA ALA A 57 19.26 -6.88 2.52
C ALA A 57 18.16 -5.82 2.30
N GLY A 58 18.17 -4.78 3.12
CA GLY A 58 17.17 -3.72 3.07
C GLY A 58 15.82 -4.05 3.70
N TYR A 59 15.63 -5.22 4.30
CA TYR A 59 14.37 -5.60 4.97
C TYR A 59 13.93 -4.57 6.02
N TYR A 60 14.87 -3.98 6.74
CA TYR A 60 14.60 -2.99 7.79
C TYR A 60 14.63 -1.54 7.29
N ASP A 61 14.94 -1.30 6.02
CA ASP A 61 15.10 0.05 5.50
C ASP A 61 13.74 0.75 5.36
N LEU A 62 13.70 2.02 5.73
CA LEU A 62 12.52 2.87 5.61
C LEU A 62 11.99 2.92 4.17
N GLU A 63 12.88 2.87 3.20
CA GLU A 63 12.55 2.82 1.76
C GLU A 63 11.60 1.68 1.43
N ASN A 64 11.86 0.48 1.98
CA ASN A 64 11.05 -0.71 1.76
C ASN A 64 9.81 -0.79 2.65
N ASN A 65 9.74 0.04 3.70
CA ASN A 65 8.71 0.02 4.73
C ASN A 65 7.97 1.37 4.88
N PHE A 66 7.97 2.21 3.84
CA PHE A 66 7.42 3.56 3.91
C PHE A 66 5.95 3.57 4.34
N PHE A 67 5.11 2.73 3.76
CA PHE A 67 3.70 2.63 4.17
C PHE A 67 3.56 2.14 5.61
N SER A 68 4.35 1.14 6.02
CA SER A 68 4.38 0.67 7.41
C SER A 68 4.77 1.80 8.38
N ALA A 69 5.68 2.69 7.97
CA ALA A 69 6.05 3.86 8.75
C ALA A 69 4.90 4.88 8.84
N LEU A 70 4.13 5.10 7.78
CA LEU A 70 2.94 5.97 7.81
C LEU A 70 1.86 5.40 8.74
N PHE A 71 1.61 4.09 8.70
CA PHE A 71 0.68 3.44 9.63
C PHE A 71 1.17 3.55 11.07
N LEU A 72 2.44 3.29 11.33
CA LEU A 72 3.03 3.45 12.66
C LEU A 72 2.93 4.89 13.16
N TYR A 73 3.18 5.88 12.28
CA TYR A 73 3.00 7.28 12.60
C TYR A 73 1.53 7.62 12.93
N SER A 74 0.56 7.01 12.26
CA SER A 74 -0.87 7.20 12.58
C SER A 74 -1.21 6.72 14.01
N TYR A 75 -0.62 5.62 14.46
CA TYR A 75 -0.77 5.14 15.84
C TYR A 75 -0.12 6.08 16.86
N TYR A 76 1.06 6.64 16.52
CA TYR A 76 1.68 7.69 17.34
C TYR A 76 0.75 8.90 17.45
N ARG A 77 0.17 9.35 16.35
CA ARG A 77 -0.80 10.45 16.30
C ARG A 77 -2.05 10.19 17.15
N ALA A 78 -2.49 8.95 17.24
CA ALA A 78 -3.60 8.54 18.08
C ALA A 78 -3.27 8.55 19.58
N GLY A 79 -1.99 8.65 19.95
CA GLY A 79 -1.55 8.57 21.34
C GLY A 79 -1.41 7.14 21.87
N ILE A 80 -1.38 6.15 20.99
CA ILE A 80 -1.16 4.75 21.35
C ILE A 80 0.25 4.59 21.94
N GLY A 81 0.40 3.86 23.04
CA GLY A 81 1.68 3.65 23.71
C GLY A 81 2.66 2.82 22.87
N ALA A 82 3.98 3.03 23.07
CA ALA A 82 5.06 2.43 22.27
C ALA A 82 4.97 0.90 22.12
N GLU A 83 4.73 0.16 23.22
CA GLU A 83 4.61 -1.30 23.19
C GLU A 83 3.47 -1.76 22.26
N ARG A 84 2.32 -1.06 22.32
CA ARG A 84 1.17 -1.34 21.47
C ARG A 84 1.45 -0.99 20.01
N ARG A 85 2.09 0.15 19.74
CA ARG A 85 2.48 0.55 18.39
C ARG A 85 3.38 -0.48 17.73
N ILE A 86 4.35 -1.04 18.45
CA ILE A 86 5.23 -2.11 17.96
C ILE A 86 4.41 -3.34 17.57
N ILE A 87 3.44 -3.74 18.41
CA ILE A 87 2.58 -4.90 18.12
C ILE A 87 1.70 -4.65 16.89
N TYR A 88 1.03 -3.49 16.83
CA TYR A 88 0.21 -3.15 15.65
C TYR A 88 1.03 -3.03 14.38
N SER A 89 2.25 -2.52 14.46
CA SER A 89 3.17 -2.48 13.31
C SER A 89 3.59 -3.90 12.86
N ALA A 90 3.79 -4.83 13.79
CA ALA A 90 4.02 -6.24 13.45
C ALA A 90 2.78 -6.89 12.80
N MET A 91 1.57 -6.54 13.28
CA MET A 91 0.32 -6.97 12.66
C MET A 91 0.15 -6.39 11.24
N ASN A 92 0.57 -5.14 11.00
CA ASN A 92 0.58 -4.57 9.65
C ASN A 92 1.50 -5.32 8.70
N GLN A 93 2.63 -5.84 9.19
CA GLN A 93 3.48 -6.70 8.37
C GLN A 93 2.77 -8.01 8.00
N CYS A 94 1.91 -8.55 8.87
CA CYS A 94 1.05 -9.69 8.54
C CYS A 94 0.02 -9.32 7.45
N LEU A 95 -0.66 -8.18 7.59
CA LEU A 95 -1.60 -7.69 6.56
C LEU A 95 -0.90 -7.52 5.21
N ARG A 96 0.29 -6.91 5.20
CA ARG A 96 1.12 -6.77 4.00
C ARG A 96 1.45 -8.13 3.37
N GLY A 97 1.84 -9.12 4.18
CA GLY A 97 2.15 -10.46 3.69
C GLY A 97 0.94 -11.15 3.04
N MET A 98 -0.25 -11.01 3.64
CA MET A 98 -1.48 -11.54 3.08
C MET A 98 -1.87 -10.84 1.77
N VAL A 99 -1.87 -9.51 1.73
CA VAL A 99 -2.18 -8.72 0.53
C VAL A 99 -1.20 -9.04 -0.60
N THR A 100 0.11 -8.95 -0.34
CA THR A 100 1.12 -9.25 -1.37
C THR A 100 1.03 -10.69 -1.87
N GLY A 101 0.72 -11.65 -0.98
CA GLY A 101 0.52 -13.05 -1.37
C GLY A 101 -0.69 -13.24 -2.29
N CYS A 102 -1.79 -12.52 -2.04
CA CYS A 102 -2.98 -12.51 -2.89
C CYS A 102 -2.68 -11.87 -4.26
N ASP A 103 -2.07 -10.68 -4.27
CA ASP A 103 -1.69 -9.96 -5.49
C ASP A 103 -0.77 -10.80 -6.38
N ASN A 104 0.23 -11.47 -5.78
CA ASN A 104 1.14 -12.36 -6.50
C ASN A 104 0.38 -13.48 -7.25
N ILE A 105 -0.69 -14.00 -6.65
CA ILE A 105 -1.49 -15.08 -7.26
C ILE A 105 -2.40 -14.53 -8.35
N LEU A 106 -3.04 -13.38 -8.12
CA LEU A 106 -4.00 -12.77 -9.04
C LEU A 106 -3.31 -12.18 -10.28
N ASP A 107 -2.17 -11.52 -10.10
CA ASP A 107 -1.43 -10.85 -11.16
C ASP A 107 -0.41 -11.77 -11.88
N ASP A 108 -0.27 -13.03 -11.45
CA ASP A 108 0.78 -13.96 -11.90
C ASP A 108 2.20 -13.36 -11.78
N GLU A 109 2.41 -12.54 -10.75
CA GLU A 109 3.68 -11.92 -10.36
C GLU A 109 4.26 -12.61 -9.14
N TYR A 110 5.51 -12.24 -8.77
CA TYR A 110 6.08 -12.68 -7.50
C TYR A 110 6.90 -11.58 -6.85
N LYS A 111 6.30 -10.97 -5.83
CA LYS A 111 6.94 -10.05 -4.89
C LYS A 111 7.22 -10.83 -3.60
N ARG A 112 8.48 -11.02 -3.27
CA ARG A 112 8.91 -11.84 -2.12
C ARG A 112 8.63 -11.14 -0.80
N THR A 113 7.96 -11.82 0.13
CA THR A 113 7.69 -11.35 1.50
C THR A 113 8.48 -12.13 2.55
N LEU A 114 8.63 -13.44 2.38
CA LEU A 114 9.43 -14.30 3.24
C LEU A 114 10.61 -14.93 2.46
N GLU A 115 11.79 -14.94 3.07
CA GLU A 115 12.92 -15.70 2.56
C GLU A 115 12.88 -17.12 3.15
N THR A 116 12.69 -18.12 2.30
CA THR A 116 12.56 -19.53 2.73
C THR A 116 13.38 -20.48 1.89
N THR A 117 13.56 -21.70 2.37
CA THR A 117 14.22 -22.79 1.65
C THR A 117 13.36 -23.43 0.55
N LEU A 118 12.17 -22.91 0.26
CA LEU A 118 11.36 -23.39 -0.84
C LEU A 118 12.04 -23.15 -2.20
N PRO A 119 11.81 -24.01 -3.22
CA PRO A 119 12.33 -23.82 -4.56
C PRO A 119 11.95 -22.46 -5.17
N GLU A 120 12.88 -21.81 -5.85
CA GLU A 120 12.67 -20.49 -6.47
C GLU A 120 11.52 -20.46 -7.49
N ASN A 121 11.31 -21.54 -8.23
CA ASN A 121 10.21 -21.67 -9.19
C ASN A 121 8.84 -22.00 -8.56
N GLY A 122 8.79 -22.20 -7.25
CA GLY A 122 7.55 -22.48 -6.51
C GLY A 122 6.76 -21.22 -6.12
N THR A 123 6.71 -20.19 -6.97
CA THR A 123 6.18 -18.86 -6.67
C THR A 123 4.76 -18.86 -6.13
N ARG A 124 3.86 -19.63 -6.73
CA ARG A 124 2.46 -19.73 -6.24
C ARG A 124 2.38 -20.31 -4.85
N PHE A 125 3.12 -21.39 -4.58
CA PHE A 125 3.10 -21.98 -3.23
C PHE A 125 3.79 -21.08 -2.20
N ARG A 126 4.85 -20.35 -2.60
CA ARG A 126 5.46 -19.32 -1.75
C ARG A 126 4.43 -18.26 -1.36
N SER A 127 3.63 -17.76 -2.31
CA SER A 127 2.57 -16.78 -2.05
C SER A 127 1.48 -17.33 -1.11
N VAL A 128 1.06 -18.58 -1.32
CA VAL A 128 0.13 -19.25 -0.38
C VAL A 128 0.75 -19.40 1.02
N LEU A 129 2.04 -19.74 1.10
CA LEU A 129 2.74 -19.85 2.39
C LEU A 129 2.83 -18.48 3.08
N ASP A 130 3.12 -17.41 2.33
CA ASP A 130 3.16 -16.04 2.85
C ASP A 130 1.81 -15.66 3.49
N ILE A 131 0.69 -15.98 2.84
CA ILE A 131 -0.66 -15.76 3.38
C ILE A 131 -0.86 -16.58 4.67
N MET A 132 -0.58 -17.89 4.64
CA MET A 132 -0.83 -18.79 5.78
C MET A 132 0.02 -18.43 6.99
N VAL A 133 1.30 -18.11 6.79
CA VAL A 133 2.22 -17.72 7.89
C VAL A 133 1.80 -16.37 8.45
N SER A 134 1.47 -15.40 7.58
CA SER A 134 1.05 -14.07 8.02
C SER A 134 -0.25 -14.12 8.83
N ASP A 135 -1.25 -14.88 8.40
CA ASP A 135 -2.49 -15.10 9.15
C ASP A 135 -2.21 -15.71 10.53
N ARG A 136 -1.36 -16.73 10.60
CA ARG A 136 -1.02 -17.41 11.85
C ARG A 136 -0.24 -16.49 12.79
N VAL A 137 0.72 -15.69 12.29
CA VAL A 137 1.45 -14.69 13.09
C VAL A 137 0.49 -13.64 13.62
N LEU A 138 -0.45 -13.16 12.78
CA LEU A 138 -1.49 -12.21 13.20
C LEU A 138 -2.32 -12.74 14.35
N PHE A 139 -2.76 -14.01 14.27
CA PHE A 139 -3.49 -14.68 15.33
C PHE A 139 -2.68 -14.77 16.62
N GLU A 140 -1.41 -15.22 16.57
CA GLU A 140 -0.54 -15.30 17.74
C GLU A 140 -0.28 -13.94 18.39
N LEU A 141 -0.06 -12.89 17.59
CA LEU A 141 0.12 -11.54 18.12
C LEU A 141 -1.15 -11.05 18.82
N SER A 142 -2.32 -11.34 18.24
CA SER A 142 -3.61 -10.93 18.81
C SER A 142 -3.85 -11.58 20.18
N ILE A 143 -3.73 -12.89 20.29
CA ILE A 143 -3.96 -13.58 21.56
C ILE A 143 -2.86 -13.31 22.61
N GLY A 144 -1.63 -13.05 22.17
CA GLY A 144 -0.51 -12.75 23.06
C GLY A 144 -0.53 -11.32 23.63
N ALA A 145 -1.05 -10.37 22.88
CA ALA A 145 -1.04 -8.96 23.27
C ALA A 145 -2.29 -8.50 24.03
N PHE A 146 -3.42 -9.18 23.88
CA PHE A 146 -4.69 -8.77 24.41
C PHE A 146 -5.31 -9.84 25.30
N LYS A 147 -6.13 -9.41 26.28
CA LYS A 147 -6.76 -10.33 27.26
C LYS A 147 -8.23 -10.61 26.99
N ASP A 148 -8.89 -9.73 26.26
CA ASP A 148 -10.32 -9.84 25.98
C ASP A 148 -10.54 -10.63 24.69
N SER A 149 -10.93 -11.90 24.83
CA SER A 149 -11.14 -12.82 23.71
C SER A 149 -12.23 -12.35 22.73
N ASP A 150 -13.28 -11.69 23.22
CA ASP A 150 -14.38 -11.25 22.37
C ASP A 150 -13.97 -10.06 21.51
N ARG A 151 -13.20 -9.12 22.08
CA ARG A 151 -12.61 -8.00 21.33
C ARG A 151 -11.58 -8.49 20.33
N ILE A 152 -10.74 -9.47 20.67
CA ILE A 152 -9.79 -10.08 19.75
C ILE A 152 -10.52 -10.71 18.56
N LEU A 153 -11.56 -11.50 18.82
CA LEU A 153 -12.34 -12.12 17.77
C LEU A 153 -13.01 -11.08 16.85
N ALA A 154 -13.62 -10.05 17.45
CA ALA A 154 -14.23 -8.96 16.70
C ALA A 154 -13.21 -8.23 15.81
N ALA A 155 -12.02 -7.93 16.35
CA ALA A 155 -10.93 -7.28 15.62
C ALA A 155 -10.40 -8.14 14.46
N SER A 156 -10.23 -9.45 14.69
CA SER A 156 -9.82 -10.40 13.66
C SER A 156 -10.84 -10.49 12.51
N ILE A 157 -12.13 -10.53 12.84
CA ILE A 157 -13.20 -10.54 11.84
C ILE A 157 -13.21 -9.23 11.03
N MET A 158 -13.03 -8.08 11.67
CA MET A 158 -12.99 -6.78 10.98
C MET A 158 -11.80 -6.68 10.02
N SER A 159 -10.61 -7.13 10.43
CA SER A 159 -9.43 -7.18 9.55
C SER A 159 -9.68 -8.05 8.32
N LEU A 160 -10.25 -9.25 8.50
CA LEU A 160 -10.57 -10.14 7.39
C LEU A 160 -11.62 -9.53 6.45
N ARG A 161 -12.67 -8.91 7.00
CA ARG A 161 -13.70 -8.26 6.17
C ARG A 161 -13.12 -7.17 5.28
N ALA A 162 -12.28 -6.30 5.82
CA ALA A 162 -11.64 -5.24 5.05
C ALA A 162 -10.75 -5.80 3.92
N LEU A 163 -10.00 -6.89 4.18
CA LEU A 163 -9.21 -7.58 3.15
C LEU A 163 -10.09 -8.24 2.08
N VAL A 164 -11.21 -8.86 2.49
CA VAL A 164 -12.13 -9.52 1.56
C VAL A 164 -12.87 -8.50 0.68
N GLU A 165 -13.28 -7.35 1.23
CA GLU A 165 -13.91 -6.28 0.46
C GLU A 165 -12.98 -5.74 -0.63
N SER A 166 -11.70 -5.51 -0.28
CA SER A 166 -10.68 -5.11 -1.26
C SER A 166 -10.42 -6.20 -2.30
N GLY A 167 -10.18 -7.43 -1.86
CA GLY A 167 -9.91 -8.56 -2.76
C GLY A 167 -11.10 -8.95 -3.66
N TYR A 168 -12.34 -8.69 -3.24
CA TYR A 168 -13.51 -8.89 -4.09
C TYR A 168 -13.48 -8.01 -5.33
N GLN A 169 -13.04 -6.75 -5.19
CA GLN A 169 -12.90 -5.85 -6.32
C GLN A 169 -11.85 -6.35 -7.32
N GLU A 170 -10.68 -6.78 -6.84
CA GLU A 170 -9.63 -7.39 -7.69
C GLU A 170 -10.16 -8.63 -8.42
N ALA A 171 -10.80 -9.54 -7.70
CA ALA A 171 -11.37 -10.75 -8.27
C ALA A 171 -12.47 -10.47 -9.31
N SER A 172 -13.21 -9.36 -9.19
CA SER A 172 -14.24 -8.98 -10.15
C SER A 172 -13.69 -8.57 -11.52
N GLU A 173 -12.42 -8.22 -11.59
CA GLU A 173 -11.72 -7.86 -12.82
C GLU A 173 -10.90 -9.01 -13.42
N GLU A 174 -10.84 -10.16 -12.73
CA GLU A 174 -10.16 -11.35 -13.19
C GLU A 174 -10.80 -11.90 -14.49
N GLY A 175 -10.16 -11.81 -15.58
CA GLY A 175 -10.71 -12.12 -16.91
C GLY A 175 -11.04 -10.90 -17.77
N GLY A 176 -10.86 -9.73 -17.22
CA GLY A 176 -11.00 -8.43 -17.89
C GLY A 176 -12.42 -7.87 -17.89
N ILE A 177 -12.50 -6.55 -17.93
CA ILE A 177 -13.76 -5.79 -17.96
C ILE A 177 -14.35 -5.74 -19.37
N SER A 178 -15.70 -5.65 -19.46
CA SER A 178 -16.43 -5.45 -20.71
C SER A 178 -16.58 -3.97 -21.08
N ASP A 179 -16.77 -3.11 -20.07
CA ASP A 179 -17.08 -1.70 -20.22
C ASP A 179 -16.13 -0.83 -19.40
N ILE A 180 -15.78 0.32 -19.95
CA ILE A 180 -14.96 1.31 -19.26
C ILE A 180 -15.89 2.26 -18.50
N LEU A 181 -15.77 2.26 -17.18
CA LEU A 181 -16.53 3.15 -16.29
C LEU A 181 -16.15 4.63 -16.50
N SER A 182 -16.99 5.55 -16.03
CA SER A 182 -16.60 6.96 -15.94
C SER A 182 -15.45 7.16 -14.95
N PRO A 183 -14.62 8.21 -15.11
CA PRO A 183 -13.54 8.50 -14.16
C PRO A 183 -14.04 8.62 -12.71
N GLU A 184 -15.19 9.24 -12.50
CA GLU A 184 -15.82 9.37 -11.18
C GLU A 184 -16.19 8.00 -10.62
N SER A 185 -16.80 7.13 -11.44
CA SER A 185 -17.16 5.77 -11.02
C SER A 185 -15.92 4.92 -10.71
N VAL A 186 -14.81 5.11 -11.44
CA VAL A 186 -13.55 4.42 -11.11
C VAL A 186 -13.07 4.84 -9.72
N LEU A 187 -13.09 6.14 -9.40
CA LEU A 187 -12.69 6.63 -8.07
C LEU A 187 -13.64 6.14 -6.97
N GLU A 188 -14.95 6.25 -7.17
CA GLU A 188 -15.98 6.02 -6.15
C GLU A 188 -16.25 4.54 -5.89
N THR A 189 -15.98 3.66 -6.86
CA THR A 189 -16.23 2.23 -6.72
C THR A 189 -14.94 1.41 -6.76
N ILE A 190 -14.12 1.54 -7.80
CA ILE A 190 -12.94 0.69 -7.97
C ILE A 190 -11.85 1.06 -6.96
N HIS A 191 -11.36 2.29 -7.00
CA HIS A 191 -10.30 2.75 -6.11
C HIS A 191 -10.73 2.78 -4.64
N HIS A 192 -12.01 3.08 -4.38
CA HIS A 192 -12.58 3.05 -3.04
C HIS A 192 -12.38 1.68 -2.37
N TYR A 193 -12.75 0.60 -3.04
CA TYR A 193 -12.61 -0.74 -2.50
C TYR A 193 -11.16 -1.26 -2.60
N LYS A 194 -10.55 -1.14 -3.77
CA LYS A 194 -9.22 -1.68 -4.07
C LYS A 194 -8.14 -1.13 -3.15
N THR A 195 -8.15 0.19 -2.87
CA THR A 195 -7.06 0.83 -2.14
C THR A 195 -7.53 1.73 -1.00
N GLY A 196 -8.62 2.46 -1.17
CA GLY A 196 -9.14 3.35 -0.13
C GLY A 196 -9.43 2.61 1.18
N ILE A 197 -10.25 1.56 1.13
CA ILE A 197 -10.57 0.72 2.29
C ILE A 197 -9.34 -0.07 2.74
N LEU A 198 -8.52 -0.58 1.81
CA LEU A 198 -7.33 -1.34 2.14
C LEU A 198 -6.36 -0.55 3.03
N PHE A 199 -6.18 0.75 2.78
CA PHE A 199 -5.34 1.60 3.61
C PHE A 199 -5.89 1.84 5.02
N ASN A 200 -7.15 1.52 5.27
CA ASN A 200 -7.74 1.55 6.62
C ASN A 200 -7.63 0.19 7.34
N CYS A 201 -7.29 -0.91 6.66
CA CYS A 201 -7.13 -2.22 7.30
C CYS A 201 -6.20 -2.21 8.51
N PRO A 202 -5.06 -1.46 8.53
CA PRO A 202 -4.20 -1.34 9.70
C PRO A 202 -4.90 -0.83 10.96
N TRP A 203 -6.02 -0.12 10.80
CA TRP A 203 -6.83 0.40 11.91
C TRP A 203 -7.91 -0.54 12.41
N ALA A 204 -8.23 -1.61 11.68
CA ALA A 204 -9.30 -2.53 12.05
C ALA A 204 -9.14 -3.13 13.46
N ILE A 205 -7.90 -3.41 13.88
CA ILE A 205 -7.61 -3.95 15.21
C ILE A 205 -7.52 -2.83 16.26
N PRO A 206 -6.73 -1.75 16.05
CA PRO A 206 -6.66 -0.64 17.01
C PRO A 206 -8.02 -0.02 17.34
N SER A 207 -8.90 0.19 16.36
CA SER A 207 -10.24 0.77 16.55
C SER A 207 -11.12 -0.03 17.53
N ILE A 208 -10.91 -1.33 17.61
CA ILE A 208 -11.69 -2.19 18.51
C ILE A 208 -10.99 -2.33 19.88
N ILE A 209 -9.66 -2.37 19.88
CA ILE A 209 -8.90 -2.69 21.09
C ILE A 209 -8.58 -1.44 21.92
N GLU A 210 -8.29 -0.32 21.29
CA GLU A 210 -7.90 0.91 21.96
C GLU A 210 -9.13 1.79 22.25
N ASP A 211 -9.05 2.59 23.31
CA ASP A 211 -10.04 3.58 23.64
C ASP A 211 -9.62 4.94 23.07
N ILE A 212 -9.88 5.12 21.78
CA ILE A 212 -9.45 6.29 20.99
C ILE A 212 -10.64 7.23 20.80
N ASP A 213 -10.39 8.53 20.89
CA ASP A 213 -11.37 9.55 20.55
C ASP A 213 -11.89 9.37 19.12
N GLU A 214 -13.21 9.30 18.97
CA GLU A 214 -13.88 8.99 17.70
C GLU A 214 -13.53 9.97 16.57
N GLU A 215 -13.41 11.27 16.88
CA GLU A 215 -13.08 12.29 15.87
C GLU A 215 -11.63 12.17 15.42
N ARG A 216 -10.73 11.81 16.33
CA ARG A 216 -9.32 11.52 16.00
C ARG A 216 -9.20 10.29 15.13
N GLU A 217 -9.90 9.22 15.47
CA GLU A 217 -9.93 8.00 14.68
C GLU A 217 -10.45 8.26 13.27
N LYS A 218 -11.59 8.93 13.13
CA LYS A 218 -12.16 9.32 11.83
C LYS A 218 -11.19 10.15 11.00
N THR A 219 -10.48 11.09 11.63
CA THR A 219 -9.49 11.93 10.94
C THR A 219 -8.33 11.10 10.41
N LEU A 220 -7.78 10.19 11.23
CA LEU A 220 -6.67 9.35 10.81
C LEU A 220 -7.07 8.33 9.73
N ASN A 221 -8.27 7.73 9.84
CA ASN A 221 -8.82 6.85 8.82
C ASN A 221 -9.03 7.59 7.49
N ARG A 222 -9.59 8.80 7.52
CA ARG A 222 -9.74 9.64 6.32
C ARG A 222 -8.39 10.02 5.71
N ALA A 223 -7.39 10.32 6.55
CA ALA A 223 -6.04 10.62 6.10
C ALA A 223 -5.42 9.44 5.35
N LEU A 224 -5.48 8.23 5.91
CA LEU A 224 -4.95 7.02 5.28
C LEU A 224 -5.74 6.65 4.02
N TYR A 225 -7.06 6.76 4.04
CA TYR A 225 -7.91 6.58 2.86
C TYR A 225 -7.48 7.49 1.71
N ASN A 226 -7.29 8.77 1.96
CA ASN A 226 -6.85 9.72 0.94
C ASN A 226 -5.44 9.39 0.41
N ILE A 227 -4.52 8.95 1.27
CA ILE A 227 -3.20 8.48 0.84
C ILE A 227 -3.35 7.28 -0.10
N GLY A 228 -4.17 6.30 0.26
CA GLY A 228 -4.47 5.14 -0.57
C GLY A 228 -5.01 5.53 -1.94
N MET A 229 -6.04 6.39 -1.98
CA MET A 229 -6.64 6.91 -3.23
C MET A 229 -5.61 7.60 -4.12
N GLY A 230 -4.76 8.45 -3.54
CA GLY A 230 -3.71 9.13 -4.30
C GLY A 230 -2.65 8.16 -4.83
N CYS A 231 -2.26 7.16 -4.06
CA CYS A 231 -1.33 6.12 -4.50
C CYS A 231 -1.90 5.29 -5.65
N GLN A 232 -3.20 4.94 -5.60
CA GLN A 232 -3.83 4.19 -6.69
C GLN A 232 -3.83 4.97 -8.01
N ILE A 233 -4.11 6.29 -7.97
CA ILE A 233 -4.04 7.11 -9.19
C ILE A 233 -2.61 7.18 -9.74
N ILE A 234 -1.59 7.24 -8.86
CA ILE A 234 -0.18 7.18 -9.30
C ILE A 234 0.13 5.83 -9.95
N ASP A 235 -0.37 4.75 -9.39
CA ASP A 235 -0.23 3.39 -9.91
C ASP A 235 -0.91 3.27 -11.29
N ASP A 236 -2.11 3.80 -11.45
CA ASP A 236 -2.83 3.88 -12.73
C ASP A 236 -2.05 4.63 -13.82
N ILE A 237 -1.28 5.67 -13.45
CA ILE A 237 -0.39 6.37 -14.38
C ILE A 237 0.76 5.46 -14.82
N ALA A 238 1.35 4.71 -13.88
CA ALA A 238 2.45 3.79 -14.17
C ALA A 238 1.98 2.60 -15.04
N ASP A 239 0.84 2.03 -14.67
CA ASP A 239 0.32 0.79 -15.24
C ASP A 239 -0.63 0.97 -16.42
N LEU A 240 -0.88 2.18 -16.89
CA LEU A 240 -1.82 2.52 -17.96
C LEU A 240 -1.75 1.56 -19.16
N LYS A 241 -0.55 1.26 -19.66
CA LYS A 241 -0.33 0.34 -20.78
C LYS A 241 -0.76 -1.08 -20.42
N ARG A 242 -0.35 -1.56 -19.24
CA ARG A 242 -0.67 -2.90 -18.74
C ARG A 242 -2.19 -3.06 -18.61
N ASP A 243 -2.84 -2.10 -17.96
CA ASP A 243 -4.26 -2.16 -17.66
C ASP A 243 -5.15 -2.09 -18.90
N ILE A 244 -4.79 -1.27 -19.89
CA ILE A 244 -5.44 -1.29 -21.22
C ILE A 244 -5.30 -2.69 -21.87
N LYS A 245 -4.11 -3.30 -21.77
CA LYS A 245 -3.84 -4.60 -22.37
C LYS A 245 -4.58 -5.74 -21.69
N THR A 246 -4.61 -5.74 -20.36
CA THR A 246 -5.26 -6.77 -19.53
C THR A 246 -6.72 -6.49 -19.28
N LYS A 247 -7.21 -5.33 -19.70
CA LYS A 247 -8.58 -4.85 -19.53
C LYS A 247 -8.98 -4.72 -18.07
N HIS A 248 -8.17 -4.03 -17.28
CA HIS A 248 -8.49 -3.64 -15.91
C HIS A 248 -9.01 -2.20 -15.88
N HIS A 249 -9.81 -1.88 -14.87
CA HIS A 249 -10.20 -0.50 -14.62
C HIS A 249 -8.97 0.33 -14.24
N ASN A 250 -8.89 1.51 -14.87
CA ASN A 250 -7.79 2.45 -14.66
C ASN A 250 -8.34 3.86 -14.86
N TYR A 251 -8.15 4.74 -13.89
CA TYR A 251 -8.66 6.11 -13.91
C TYR A 251 -8.17 6.92 -15.11
N VAL A 252 -6.90 6.74 -15.47
CA VAL A 252 -6.28 7.45 -16.60
C VAL A 252 -6.83 6.96 -17.93
N ALA A 253 -7.00 5.65 -18.08
CA ALA A 253 -7.63 5.03 -19.25
C ALA A 253 -9.07 5.51 -19.40
N SER A 254 -9.79 5.64 -18.29
CA SER A 254 -11.16 6.17 -18.27
C SER A 254 -11.23 7.63 -18.70
N LEU A 255 -10.30 8.48 -18.25
CA LEU A 255 -10.21 9.88 -18.70
C LEU A 255 -9.94 9.98 -20.21
N ILE A 256 -9.04 9.15 -20.76
CA ILE A 256 -8.76 9.10 -22.20
C ILE A 256 -10.03 8.67 -22.94
N TYR A 257 -10.67 7.59 -22.51
CA TYR A 257 -11.87 7.04 -23.17
C TYR A 257 -13.02 8.04 -23.22
N GLN A 258 -13.28 8.74 -22.11
CA GLN A 258 -14.38 9.70 -22.00
C GLN A 258 -14.07 11.05 -22.69
N GLY A 259 -12.80 11.43 -22.76
CA GLY A 259 -12.33 12.71 -23.32
C GLY A 259 -11.95 12.65 -24.80
N SER A 260 -11.99 11.49 -25.44
CA SER A 260 -11.54 11.29 -26.83
C SER A 260 -12.65 10.74 -27.73
N ASP A 261 -12.52 10.99 -29.03
CA ASP A 261 -13.35 10.31 -30.02
C ASP A 261 -13.07 8.80 -30.01
N ARG A 262 -14.09 8.01 -30.31
CA ARG A 262 -13.99 6.53 -30.32
C ARG A 262 -12.86 6.01 -31.21
N GLU A 263 -12.59 6.68 -32.33
CA GLU A 263 -11.50 6.28 -33.23
C GLU A 263 -10.12 6.42 -32.58
N ILE A 264 -9.91 7.49 -31.80
CA ILE A 264 -8.66 7.72 -31.06
C ILE A 264 -8.46 6.64 -30.00
N TRP A 265 -9.51 6.27 -29.27
CA TRP A 265 -9.45 5.20 -28.30
C TRP A 265 -9.14 3.84 -28.93
N GLU A 266 -9.82 3.48 -30.03
CA GLU A 266 -9.56 2.21 -30.74
C GLU A 266 -8.15 2.16 -31.33
N ASP A 267 -7.64 3.26 -31.87
CA ASP A 267 -6.26 3.36 -32.37
C ASP A 267 -5.24 3.16 -31.22
N LEU A 268 -5.46 3.83 -30.08
CA LEU A 268 -4.64 3.65 -28.89
C LEU A 268 -4.62 2.18 -28.44
N LYS A 269 -5.80 1.59 -28.27
CA LYS A 269 -5.95 0.18 -27.86
C LYS A 269 -5.23 -0.76 -28.80
N ASN A 270 -5.37 -0.57 -30.12
CA ASN A 270 -4.72 -1.38 -31.13
C ASN A 270 -3.18 -1.25 -31.04
N LYS A 271 -2.65 -0.05 -30.83
CA LYS A 271 -1.21 0.19 -30.63
C LYS A 271 -0.67 -0.53 -29.39
N VAL A 272 -1.40 -0.49 -28.29
CA VAL A 272 -1.07 -1.18 -27.04
C VAL A 272 -1.06 -2.70 -27.25
N LEU A 273 -2.11 -3.25 -27.89
CA LEU A 273 -2.25 -4.68 -28.14
C LEU A 273 -1.21 -5.20 -29.16
N ALA A 274 -0.82 -4.38 -30.13
CA ALA A 274 0.23 -4.73 -31.09
C ALA A 274 1.62 -4.87 -30.44
N GLY A 275 1.79 -4.45 -29.19
CA GLY A 275 3.00 -4.70 -28.41
C GLY A 275 4.23 -3.93 -28.91
N HIS A 276 4.07 -2.73 -29.44
CA HIS A 276 5.19 -1.90 -29.86
C HIS A 276 6.17 -1.69 -28.70
N LYS A 277 7.43 -2.12 -28.85
CA LYS A 277 8.45 -2.15 -27.77
C LYS A 277 8.77 -0.78 -27.16
N ASN A 278 8.49 0.31 -27.88
CA ASN A 278 8.80 1.69 -27.46
C ASN A 278 7.52 2.48 -27.15
N TYR A 279 6.44 1.84 -26.78
CA TYR A 279 5.17 2.50 -26.49
C TYR A 279 4.75 2.19 -25.05
N GLU A 280 5.33 2.93 -24.10
CA GLU A 280 5.09 2.77 -22.67
C GLU A 280 4.01 3.77 -22.18
N SER A 281 3.54 3.61 -20.95
CA SER A 281 2.54 4.50 -20.34
C SER A 281 2.90 5.99 -20.49
N ALA A 282 4.18 6.33 -20.36
CA ALA A 282 4.66 7.69 -20.55
C ALA A 282 4.52 8.22 -21.97
N ASP A 283 4.71 7.36 -22.98
CA ASP A 283 4.56 7.74 -24.39
C ASP A 283 3.08 7.97 -24.72
N ILE A 284 2.20 7.15 -24.17
CA ILE A 284 0.73 7.35 -24.24
C ILE A 284 0.38 8.73 -23.70
N LEU A 285 0.81 9.04 -22.49
CA LEU A 285 0.48 10.30 -21.78
C LEU A 285 1.07 11.53 -22.47
N THR A 286 2.12 11.40 -23.25
CA THR A 286 2.64 12.51 -24.08
C THR A 286 1.62 12.95 -25.14
N GLY A 287 0.81 12.02 -25.65
CA GLY A 287 -0.29 12.30 -26.57
C GLY A 287 -1.56 12.84 -25.92
N PHE A 288 -1.67 12.79 -24.60
CA PHE A 288 -2.85 13.18 -23.82
C PHE A 288 -2.44 14.07 -22.63
N SER A 289 -1.85 15.24 -22.93
CA SER A 289 -1.31 16.16 -21.90
C SER A 289 -2.34 16.57 -20.86
N ASP A 290 -3.58 16.89 -21.27
CA ASP A 290 -4.63 17.34 -20.36
C ASP A 290 -5.07 16.22 -19.40
N VAL A 291 -5.11 14.96 -19.90
CA VAL A 291 -5.39 13.78 -19.07
C VAL A 291 -4.26 13.55 -18.07
N LYS A 292 -3.01 13.66 -18.53
CA LYS A 292 -1.83 13.56 -17.67
C LYS A 292 -1.89 14.59 -16.54
N ASP A 293 -2.10 15.85 -16.89
CA ASP A 293 -2.12 16.96 -15.93
C ASP A 293 -3.26 16.79 -14.91
N LYS A 294 -4.46 16.40 -15.38
CA LYS A 294 -5.61 16.10 -14.50
C LYS A 294 -5.33 14.93 -13.58
N SER A 295 -4.71 13.86 -14.06
CA SER A 295 -4.39 12.68 -13.25
C SER A 295 -3.36 13.01 -12.15
N VAL A 296 -2.31 13.75 -12.50
CA VAL A 296 -1.30 14.21 -11.55
C VAL A 296 -1.89 15.15 -10.51
N GLU A 297 -2.73 16.13 -10.93
CA GLU A 297 -3.41 17.04 -10.02
C GLU A 297 -4.33 16.29 -9.04
N THR A 298 -5.12 15.35 -9.55
CA THR A 298 -6.03 14.54 -8.72
C THR A 298 -5.24 13.71 -7.70
N ALA A 299 -4.19 13.03 -8.13
CA ALA A 299 -3.31 12.26 -7.23
C ALA A 299 -2.68 13.15 -6.15
N ARG A 300 -2.13 14.31 -6.54
CA ARG A 300 -1.55 15.28 -5.59
C ARG A 300 -2.59 15.81 -4.61
N SER A 301 -3.82 16.08 -5.05
CA SER A 301 -4.90 16.55 -4.19
C SER A 301 -5.19 15.54 -3.08
N TYR A 302 -5.38 14.27 -3.42
CA TYR A 302 -5.60 13.21 -2.45
C TYR A 302 -4.40 13.02 -1.51
N LEU A 303 -3.18 12.96 -2.03
CA LEU A 303 -1.97 12.79 -1.21
C LEU A 303 -1.74 13.97 -0.28
N SER A 304 -1.90 15.20 -0.76
CA SER A 304 -1.73 16.41 0.05
C SER A 304 -2.76 16.50 1.15
N ALA A 305 -4.03 16.16 0.86
CA ALA A 305 -5.09 16.09 1.86
C ALA A 305 -4.79 15.01 2.90
N GLY A 306 -4.45 13.79 2.48
CA GLY A 306 -4.18 12.67 3.37
C GLY A 306 -2.95 12.89 4.24
N LEU A 307 -1.82 13.25 3.65
CA LEU A 307 -0.58 13.51 4.39
C LEU A 307 -0.70 14.76 5.28
N GLY A 308 -1.43 15.79 4.81
CA GLY A 308 -1.68 17.01 5.59
C GLY A 308 -2.51 16.77 6.84
N GLU A 309 -3.48 15.84 6.80
CA GLU A 309 -4.24 15.41 7.97
C GLU A 309 -3.45 14.43 8.86
N LEU A 310 -2.64 13.56 8.24
CA LEU A 310 -1.85 12.58 8.96
C LEU A 310 -0.75 13.26 9.78
N PHE A 311 0.03 14.18 9.20
CA PHE A 311 1.14 14.82 9.89
C PHE A 311 0.68 15.88 10.89
N GLU A 312 1.35 15.95 12.05
CA GLU A 312 1.20 17.06 12.98
C GLU A 312 1.67 18.38 12.33
N LYS A 313 1.14 19.50 12.83
CA LYS A 313 1.53 20.84 12.31
C LYS A 313 3.03 21.06 12.23
N LYS A 314 3.78 20.60 13.22
CA LYS A 314 5.25 20.68 13.25
C LYS A 314 5.94 19.76 12.23
N HIS A 315 5.24 18.76 11.68
CA HIS A 315 5.74 17.80 10.70
C HIS A 315 5.16 18.01 9.30
N ILE A 316 4.38 19.08 9.08
CA ILE A 316 3.72 19.38 7.80
C ILE A 316 4.69 19.53 6.63
N PHE A 317 5.95 19.91 6.92
CA PHE A 317 7.02 20.02 5.94
C PHE A 317 7.36 18.68 5.25
N LEU A 318 6.90 17.55 5.80
CA LEU A 318 7.09 16.21 5.22
C LEU A 318 6.10 15.88 4.10
N VAL A 319 5.03 16.67 3.91
CA VAL A 319 4.00 16.39 2.90
C VAL A 319 4.62 16.31 1.50
N GLU A 320 5.23 17.37 1.01
CA GLU A 320 5.82 17.40 -0.34
C GLU A 320 6.96 16.39 -0.54
N PRO A 321 7.91 16.24 0.40
CA PRO A 321 8.91 15.17 0.31
C PRO A 321 8.31 13.76 0.26
N SER A 322 7.22 13.50 0.99
CA SER A 322 6.53 12.19 0.96
C SER A 322 5.86 11.94 -0.38
N ILE A 323 5.19 12.94 -0.96
CA ILE A 323 4.62 12.85 -2.31
C ILE A 323 5.71 12.57 -3.33
N LYS A 324 6.82 13.28 -3.25
CA LYS A 324 7.97 13.08 -4.13
C LYS A 324 8.57 11.67 -3.98
N PHE A 325 8.71 11.20 -2.74
CA PHE A 325 9.17 9.83 -2.48
C PHE A 325 8.24 8.79 -3.14
N LEU A 326 6.92 8.91 -2.97
CA LEU A 326 5.93 8.00 -3.56
C LEU A 326 6.00 8.00 -5.08
N SER A 327 6.12 9.19 -5.71
CA SER A 327 6.24 9.30 -7.17
C SER A 327 7.49 8.63 -7.72
N ILE A 328 8.64 8.76 -7.02
CA ILE A 328 9.89 8.07 -7.38
C ILE A 328 9.75 6.56 -7.22
N ARG A 329 9.18 6.11 -6.10
CA ARG A 329 9.03 4.68 -5.79
C ARG A 329 8.17 3.94 -6.82
N ILE A 330 7.12 4.58 -7.31
CA ILE A 330 6.21 4.01 -8.32
C ILE A 330 6.75 4.24 -9.75
N GLY A 331 7.77 5.09 -9.93
CA GLY A 331 8.41 5.31 -11.22
C GLY A 331 7.74 6.37 -12.10
N VAL A 332 6.98 7.28 -11.51
CA VAL A 332 6.27 8.37 -12.22
C VAL A 332 6.80 9.77 -11.87
N ASP A 333 7.95 9.86 -11.22
CA ASP A 333 8.54 11.13 -10.72
C ASP A 333 8.78 12.18 -11.82
N LYS A 334 8.89 11.76 -13.07
CA LYS A 334 9.00 12.64 -14.23
C LYS A 334 7.71 13.44 -14.52
N PHE A 335 6.60 13.04 -13.94
CA PHE A 335 5.30 13.73 -14.07
C PHE A 335 4.98 14.60 -12.85
N PHE A 336 5.63 14.36 -11.71
CA PHE A 336 5.47 15.04 -10.41
C PHE A 336 6.59 16.04 -10.16
#